data_d93dee4852926383c3ac75be3a3818ab
#
_entry.id   d93dee4852926383c3ac75be3a3818ab
#
_cell.length_a   1.000
_cell.length_b   1.000
_cell.length_c   1.000
_cell.angle_alpha   90.00
_cell.angle_beta   90.00
_cell.angle_gamma   90.00
#
_symmetry.space_group_name_H-M   'P 1'
#
loop_
_entity.id
_entity.type
_entity.pdbx_description
1 polymer ?
#
loop_
_entity_poly.entity_id
_entity_poly.type
_entity_poly.pdbx_seq_one_letter_code
_entity_poly.pdbx_strand_id
1 'polypeptide(L)'
;MKFGIVIVDEQSSFAHRNLPATVESLKALGCTEQNILVRHAPRIYNATMITQFFAEYTDVDAVVILTESNDTPEYRAMLDGVTKLQIAWNMPVCVGDCTAASEAVEMVSVQNEMEAAAPEHISPDRKAIN
;
A
#
# COMPACT_ATOMS: atom_id res chain seq x y z
N MET A 1 -12.49 3.43 4.35
CA MET A 1 -11.12 3.25 3.80
C MET A 1 -11.08 2.10 2.82
N LYS A 2 -10.36 2.29 1.72
CA LYS A 2 -10.14 1.26 0.71
C LYS A 2 -8.67 0.94 0.62
N PHE A 3 -8.35 -0.34 0.51
CA PHE A 3 -6.96 -0.82 0.46
C PHE A 3 -6.71 -1.70 -0.74
N GLY A 4 -5.54 -1.52 -1.35
CA GLY A 4 -5.00 -2.46 -2.32
C GLY A 4 -4.03 -3.39 -1.63
N ILE A 5 -4.03 -4.65 -2.03
CA ILE A 5 -3.04 -5.63 -1.58
C ILE A 5 -2.37 -6.20 -2.82
N VAL A 6 -1.04 -6.15 -2.82
CA VAL A 6 -0.23 -6.76 -3.88
C VAL A 6 0.41 -8.03 -3.32
N ILE A 7 0.17 -9.16 -3.98
CA ILE A 7 0.85 -10.41 -3.66
C ILE A 7 1.82 -10.75 -4.80
N VAL A 8 2.92 -11.41 -4.46
CA VAL A 8 4.00 -11.70 -5.39
C VAL A 8 3.98 -13.19 -5.72
N ASP A 9 3.75 -13.52 -6.99
CA ASP A 9 3.54 -14.91 -7.40
C ASP A 9 4.75 -15.82 -7.15
N GLU A 10 5.96 -15.29 -7.30
CA GLU A 10 7.16 -16.08 -7.01
C GLU A 10 7.37 -16.37 -5.52
N GLN A 11 6.55 -15.76 -4.65
CA GLN A 11 6.54 -15.99 -3.21
C GLN A 11 5.20 -16.58 -2.78
N SER A 12 4.72 -17.60 -3.48
CA SER A 12 3.38 -18.15 -3.27
C SER A 12 3.12 -18.65 -1.85
N SER A 13 4.08 -19.28 -1.21
CA SER A 13 3.93 -19.76 0.16
C SER A 13 3.76 -18.61 1.15
N PHE A 14 4.55 -17.57 0.98
CA PHE A 14 4.44 -16.36 1.80
C PHE A 14 3.07 -15.69 1.59
N ALA A 15 2.65 -15.55 0.35
CA ALA A 15 1.36 -14.95 0.01
C ALA A 15 0.21 -15.78 0.58
N HIS A 16 0.28 -17.10 0.48
CA HIS A 16 -0.76 -18.01 0.98
C HIS A 16 -0.96 -17.86 2.50
N ARG A 17 0.13 -17.68 3.25
CA ARG A 17 0.05 -17.50 4.71
C ARG A 17 -0.40 -16.09 5.08
N ASN A 18 0.06 -15.08 4.38
CA ASN A 18 -0.10 -13.70 4.81
C ASN A 18 -1.34 -13.00 4.25
N LEU A 19 -1.85 -13.42 3.09
CA LEU A 19 -3.01 -12.77 2.50
C LEU A 19 -4.26 -12.89 3.38
N PRO A 20 -4.67 -14.09 3.85
CA PRO A 20 -5.84 -14.17 4.72
C PRO A 20 -5.68 -13.38 6.02
N ALA A 21 -4.50 -13.44 6.62
CA ALA A 21 -4.21 -12.72 7.86
C ALA A 21 -4.26 -11.19 7.65
N THR A 22 -3.80 -10.71 6.50
CA THR A 22 -3.87 -9.29 6.14
C THR A 22 -5.31 -8.84 5.97
N VAL A 23 -6.11 -9.61 5.25
CA VAL A 23 -7.53 -9.31 5.03
C VAL A 23 -8.26 -9.28 6.38
N GLU A 24 -8.05 -10.27 7.25
CA GLU A 24 -8.68 -10.30 8.56
C GLU A 24 -8.25 -9.12 9.44
N SER A 25 -6.98 -8.72 9.37
CA SER A 25 -6.48 -7.57 10.10
C SER A 25 -7.16 -6.27 9.63
N LEU A 26 -7.31 -6.08 8.33
CA LEU A 26 -7.99 -4.91 7.78
C LEU A 26 -9.46 -4.89 8.18
N LYS A 27 -10.13 -6.02 8.16
CA LYS A 27 -11.53 -6.13 8.59
C LYS A 27 -11.69 -5.80 10.08
N ALA A 28 -10.79 -6.29 10.91
CA ALA A 28 -10.79 -6.00 12.35
C ALA A 28 -10.59 -4.51 12.63
N LEU A 29 -9.90 -3.81 11.74
CA LEU A 29 -9.65 -2.37 11.83
C LEU A 29 -10.74 -1.52 11.15
N GLY A 30 -11.83 -2.15 10.73
CA GLY A 30 -13.02 -1.45 10.24
C GLY A 30 -13.19 -1.42 8.73
N CYS A 31 -12.33 -2.08 7.97
CA CYS A 31 -12.45 -2.13 6.52
C CYS A 31 -13.44 -3.22 6.10
N THR A 32 -14.34 -2.91 5.16
CA THR A 32 -15.24 -3.92 4.61
C THR A 32 -14.57 -4.69 3.47
N GLU A 33 -15.00 -5.92 3.25
CA GLU A 33 -14.39 -6.79 2.25
C GLU A 33 -14.42 -6.21 0.84
N GLN A 34 -15.52 -5.52 0.46
CA GLN A 34 -15.63 -4.89 -0.85
C GLN A 34 -14.58 -3.79 -1.06
N ASN A 35 -14.02 -3.25 0.02
CA ASN A 35 -13.02 -2.20 -0.03
C ASN A 35 -11.58 -2.72 0.07
N ILE A 36 -11.41 -4.01 -0.10
CA ILE A 36 -10.09 -4.66 -0.12
C ILE A 36 -9.91 -5.29 -1.51
N LEU A 37 -9.00 -4.71 -2.29
CA LEU A 37 -8.73 -5.14 -3.67
C LEU A 37 -7.38 -5.85 -3.72
N VAL A 38 -7.37 -7.08 -4.24
CA VAL A 38 -6.14 -7.89 -4.32
C VAL A 38 -5.69 -7.99 -5.76
N ARG A 39 -4.41 -7.78 -6.01
CA ARG A 39 -3.80 -7.93 -7.34
C ARG A 39 -2.48 -8.69 -7.22
N HIS A 40 -2.11 -9.36 -8.29
CA HIS A 40 -0.91 -10.18 -8.37
C HIS A 40 0.19 -9.46 -9.13
N ALA A 41 1.41 -9.54 -8.60
CA ALA A 41 2.62 -9.18 -9.32
C ALA A 41 3.38 -10.47 -9.63
N PRO A 42 3.80 -10.72 -10.89
CA PRO A 42 4.54 -11.94 -11.21
C PRO A 42 5.83 -12.07 -10.40
N ARG A 43 6.60 -11.01 -10.28
CA ARG A 43 7.86 -10.97 -9.55
C ARG A 43 7.91 -9.74 -8.66
N ILE A 44 8.85 -9.73 -7.72
CA ILE A 44 8.94 -8.63 -6.74
C ILE A 44 9.13 -7.25 -7.41
N TYR A 45 9.94 -7.16 -8.46
CA TYR A 45 10.15 -5.87 -9.10
C TYR A 45 8.92 -5.35 -9.88
N ASN A 46 7.94 -6.22 -10.17
CA ASN A 46 6.69 -5.79 -10.79
C ASN A 46 5.72 -5.17 -9.78
N ALA A 47 5.96 -5.37 -8.47
CA ALA A 47 5.05 -4.88 -7.42
C ALA A 47 4.90 -3.36 -7.45
N THR A 48 5.96 -2.64 -7.80
CA THR A 48 5.92 -1.18 -7.93
C THR A 48 4.94 -0.75 -9.01
N MET A 49 4.94 -1.45 -10.17
CA MET A 49 4.03 -1.14 -11.27
C MET A 49 2.57 -1.42 -10.90
N ILE A 50 2.31 -2.54 -10.23
CA ILE A 50 0.96 -2.86 -9.77
C ILE A 50 0.48 -1.79 -8.77
N THR A 51 1.36 -1.33 -7.89
CA THR A 51 1.05 -0.24 -6.95
C THR A 51 0.72 1.06 -7.68
N GLN A 52 1.46 1.38 -8.73
CA GLN A 52 1.18 2.51 -9.60
C GLN A 52 -0.22 2.41 -10.23
N PHE A 53 -0.60 1.21 -10.69
CA PHE A 53 -1.93 0.99 -11.24
C PHE A 53 -3.02 1.21 -10.21
N PHE A 54 -2.81 0.79 -8.97
CA PHE A 54 -3.76 1.11 -7.89
C PHE A 54 -3.93 2.62 -7.74
N ALA A 55 -2.85 3.37 -7.77
CA ALA A 55 -2.90 4.81 -7.63
C ALA A 55 -3.61 5.48 -8.81
N GLU A 56 -3.35 5.02 -10.04
CA GLU A 56 -3.90 5.62 -11.24
C GLU A 56 -5.36 5.24 -11.52
N TYR A 57 -5.71 3.98 -11.29
CA TYR A 57 -6.95 3.43 -11.80
C TYR A 57 -7.96 3.08 -10.72
N THR A 58 -7.64 3.31 -9.46
CA THR A 58 -8.57 3.04 -8.34
C THR A 58 -8.55 4.20 -7.36
N ASP A 59 -9.46 4.14 -6.40
CA ASP A 59 -9.56 5.13 -5.33
C ASP A 59 -9.08 4.57 -3.97
N VAL A 60 -8.14 3.63 -3.98
CA VAL A 60 -7.61 3.10 -2.73
C VAL A 60 -6.87 4.20 -1.94
N ASP A 61 -6.99 4.12 -0.62
CA ASP A 61 -6.32 5.07 0.28
C ASP A 61 -4.88 4.67 0.56
N ALA A 62 -4.56 3.39 0.47
CA ALA A 62 -3.22 2.86 0.70
C ALA A 62 -3.06 1.50 0.04
N VAL A 63 -1.82 1.07 -0.13
CA VAL A 63 -1.48 -0.24 -0.68
C VAL A 63 -0.57 -0.98 0.29
N VAL A 64 -0.84 -2.27 0.46
CA VAL A 64 0.02 -3.20 1.19
C VAL A 64 0.67 -4.13 0.19
N ILE A 65 1.99 -4.19 0.18
CA ILE A 65 2.74 -5.16 -0.64
C ILE A 65 3.21 -6.27 0.28
N LEU A 66 2.67 -7.47 0.08
CA LEU A 66 3.04 -8.64 0.87
C LEU A 66 4.26 -9.31 0.25
N THR A 67 5.39 -9.18 0.90
CA THR A 67 6.65 -9.76 0.44
C THR A 67 7.58 -10.04 1.61
N GLU A 68 8.38 -11.10 1.45
CA GLU A 68 9.47 -11.37 2.37
C GLU A 68 10.56 -10.31 2.20
N SER A 69 11.14 -9.89 3.32
CA SER A 69 12.33 -9.05 3.28
C SER A 69 13.52 -9.87 2.78
N ASN A 70 14.26 -9.35 1.83
CA ASN A 70 15.50 -9.98 1.38
C ASN A 70 16.50 -8.93 0.89
N ASP A 71 17.70 -9.37 0.57
CA ASP A 71 18.80 -8.48 0.19
C ASP A 71 19.16 -8.63 -1.28
N THR A 72 18.16 -8.72 -2.14
CA THR A 72 18.37 -8.78 -3.59
C THR A 72 18.30 -7.38 -4.20
N PRO A 73 18.96 -7.17 -5.36
CA PRO A 73 18.82 -5.91 -6.09
C PRO A 73 17.35 -5.61 -6.46
N GLU A 74 16.58 -6.63 -6.81
CA GLU A 74 15.16 -6.48 -7.18
C GLU A 74 14.33 -5.98 -6.01
N TYR A 75 14.57 -6.50 -4.81
CA TYR A 75 13.87 -6.06 -3.61
C TYR A 75 14.22 -4.60 -3.28
N ARG A 76 15.50 -4.24 -3.35
CA ARG A 76 15.92 -2.86 -3.11
C ARG A 76 15.35 -1.89 -4.15
N ALA A 77 15.33 -2.30 -5.41
CA ALA A 77 14.74 -1.49 -6.47
C ALA A 77 13.24 -1.26 -6.23
N MET A 78 12.54 -2.30 -5.77
CA MET A 78 11.12 -2.19 -5.42
C MET A 78 10.93 -1.19 -4.29
N LEU A 79 11.72 -1.24 -3.23
CA LEU A 79 11.63 -0.29 -2.12
C LEU A 79 11.88 1.16 -2.57
N ASP A 80 12.86 1.37 -3.43
CA ASP A 80 13.13 2.70 -4.00
C ASP A 80 11.96 3.23 -4.80
N GLY A 81 11.36 2.38 -5.63
CA GLY A 81 10.18 2.72 -6.40
C GLY A 81 8.98 3.05 -5.52
N VAL A 82 8.76 2.26 -4.49
CA VAL A 82 7.67 2.46 -3.53
C VAL A 82 7.83 3.81 -2.82
N THR A 83 9.05 4.15 -2.41
CA THR A 83 9.33 5.44 -1.76
C THR A 83 8.95 6.60 -2.66
N LYS A 84 9.30 6.52 -3.93
CA LYS A 84 8.94 7.56 -4.91
C LYS A 84 7.44 7.65 -5.15
N LEU A 85 6.77 6.50 -5.24
CA LEU A 85 5.32 6.44 -5.44
C LEU A 85 4.55 7.08 -4.30
N GLN A 86 4.95 6.82 -3.07
CA GLN A 86 4.29 7.41 -1.90
C GLN A 86 4.29 8.93 -1.97
N ILE A 87 5.43 9.51 -2.32
CA ILE A 87 5.57 10.97 -2.40
C ILE A 87 4.80 11.52 -3.60
N ALA A 88 4.93 10.88 -4.77
CA ALA A 88 4.31 11.36 -6.00
C ALA A 88 2.79 11.33 -5.94
N TRP A 89 2.22 10.28 -5.33
CA TRP A 89 0.77 10.10 -5.27
C TRP A 89 0.16 10.46 -3.92
N ASN A 90 0.97 10.85 -2.96
CA ASN A 90 0.51 11.15 -1.59
C ASN A 90 -0.33 9.99 -1.03
N MET A 91 0.13 8.78 -1.25
CA MET A 91 -0.57 7.54 -0.90
C MET A 91 0.38 6.62 -0.14
N PRO A 92 0.03 6.22 1.09
CA PRO A 92 0.86 5.28 1.84
C PRO A 92 0.99 3.93 1.14
N VAL A 93 2.20 3.39 1.14
CA VAL A 93 2.48 2.04 0.67
C VAL A 93 3.32 1.34 1.74
N CYS A 94 2.78 0.26 2.30
CA CYS A 94 3.43 -0.47 3.38
C CYS A 94 3.86 -1.83 2.87
N VAL A 95 5.11 -2.22 3.15
CA VAL A 95 5.72 -3.42 2.61
C VAL A 95 6.08 -4.35 3.76
N GLY A 96 5.70 -5.61 3.67
CA GLY A 96 6.06 -6.59 4.68
C GLY A 96 5.10 -7.77 4.75
N ASP A 97 4.90 -8.29 5.94
CA ASP A 97 3.96 -9.39 6.21
C ASP A 97 2.57 -8.85 6.59
N CYS A 98 1.73 -9.69 7.18
CA CYS A 98 0.38 -9.29 7.56
C CYS A 98 0.33 -8.12 8.56
N THR A 99 1.42 -7.82 9.27
CA THR A 99 1.46 -6.67 10.18
C THR A 99 1.50 -5.33 9.45
N ALA A 100 1.83 -5.32 8.17
CA ALA A 100 1.80 -4.10 7.36
C ALA A 100 0.38 -3.53 7.23
N ALA A 101 -0.66 -4.33 7.44
CA ALA A 101 -2.04 -3.86 7.41
C ALA A 101 -2.31 -2.78 8.46
N SER A 102 -1.87 -3.00 9.70
CA SER A 102 -2.07 -2.01 10.77
C SER A 102 -1.26 -0.74 10.52
N GLU A 103 -0.06 -0.86 9.97
CA GLU A 103 0.75 0.28 9.56
C GLU A 103 0.02 1.12 8.50
N ALA A 104 -0.58 0.45 7.50
CA ALA A 104 -1.31 1.14 6.44
C ALA A 104 -2.52 1.90 6.99
N VAL A 105 -3.30 1.28 7.89
CA VAL A 105 -4.44 1.95 8.53
C VAL A 105 -3.97 3.16 9.34
N GLU A 106 -2.90 3.00 10.10
CA GLU A 106 -2.33 4.11 10.88
C GLU A 106 -1.91 5.28 9.98
N MET A 107 -1.23 4.99 8.87
CA MET A 107 -0.80 6.04 7.94
C MET A 107 -1.97 6.77 7.31
N VAL A 108 -3.03 6.05 6.93
CA VAL A 108 -4.24 6.68 6.41
C VAL A 108 -4.89 7.57 7.47
N SER A 109 -4.95 7.10 8.71
CA SER A 109 -5.52 7.88 9.82
C SER A 109 -4.73 9.17 10.07
N VAL A 110 -3.40 9.09 10.06
CA VAL A 110 -2.53 10.27 10.21
C VAL A 110 -2.77 11.25 9.07
N GLN A 111 -2.84 10.76 7.83
CA GLN A 111 -3.09 11.60 6.66
C GLN A 111 -4.42 12.34 6.81
N ASN A 112 -5.48 11.63 7.19
CA ASN A 112 -6.81 12.23 7.37
C ASN A 112 -6.81 13.29 8.47
N GLU A 113 -6.14 13.01 9.57
CA GLU A 113 -6.02 13.99 10.67
C GLU A 113 -5.29 15.24 10.24
N MET A 114 -4.19 15.09 9.51
CA MET A 114 -3.40 16.23 9.04
C MET A 114 -4.17 17.04 8.00
N GLU A 115 -4.89 16.39 7.10
CA GLU A 115 -5.74 17.09 6.14
C GLU A 115 -6.84 17.90 6.84
N ALA A 116 -7.49 17.31 7.82
CA ALA A 116 -8.57 17.97 8.57
C ALA A 116 -8.06 19.17 9.36
N ALA A 117 -6.81 19.12 9.84
CA ALA A 117 -6.20 20.20 10.60
C ALA A 117 -5.50 21.26 9.72
N ALA A 118 -5.40 21.03 8.41
CA ALA A 118 -4.70 21.94 7.51
C ALA A 118 -5.41 23.29 7.41
N PRO A 119 -4.65 24.42 7.37
CA PRO A 119 -5.25 25.74 7.14
C PRO A 119 -5.97 25.79 5.79
N GLU A 120 -7.12 26.47 5.74
CA GLU A 120 -7.96 26.57 4.54
C GLU A 120 -7.23 27.12 3.31
N HIS A 121 -6.22 27.96 3.51
CA HIS A 121 -5.48 28.56 2.40
C HIS A 121 -4.47 27.61 1.76
N ILE A 122 -4.25 26.41 2.32
CA ILE A 122 -3.34 25.41 1.76
C ILE A 122 -4.11 24.59 0.74
N SER A 123 -3.69 24.67 -0.54
CA SER A 123 -4.29 23.89 -1.60
C SER A 123 -3.93 22.40 -1.47
N PRO A 124 -4.91 21.48 -1.54
CA PRO A 124 -4.61 20.05 -1.58
C PRO A 124 -3.71 19.65 -2.74
N ASP A 125 -3.75 20.36 -3.86
CA ASP A 125 -2.93 20.10 -5.04
C ASP A 125 -1.43 20.23 -4.77
N ARG A 126 -1.04 21.01 -3.77
CA ARG A 126 0.37 21.16 -3.40
C ARG A 126 0.97 19.85 -2.94
N LYS A 127 0.17 18.93 -2.43
CA LYS A 127 0.63 17.63 -1.95
C LYS A 127 1.02 16.69 -3.08
N ALA A 128 0.41 16.86 -4.24
CA ALA A 128 0.63 16.01 -5.40
C ALA A 128 1.83 16.42 -6.26
N ILE A 129 2.44 17.56 -5.98
CA ILE A 129 3.50 18.12 -6.81
C ILE A 129 4.86 17.47 -6.52
N ASN A 130 5.01 16.83 -5.41
CA ASN A 130 6.27 16.18 -5.03
C ASN A 130 6.47 14.87 -5.81
#